data_43dc813004ca2c837c84cfc6a0dd4f77
#
_entry.id   43dc813004ca2c837c84cfc6a0dd4f77
#
_cell.length_a   1.000
_cell.length_b   1.000
_cell.length_c   1.000
_cell.angle_alpha   90.00
_cell.angle_beta   90.00
_cell.angle_gamma   90.00
#
_symmetry.space_group_name_H-M   'P 1'
#
loop_
_entity.id
_entity.type
_entity.pdbx_description
1 polymer ?
#
loop_
_entity_poly.entity_id
_entity_poly.type
_entity_poly.pdbx_seq_one_letter_code
_entity_poly.pdbx_strand_id
1 'polypeptide(L)'
;HKYIADGYSKVGHSMVIDTHLHLIGSDKEKFPLNRYPHPGHEWVAVSPNSDEYLLTMKNAGVDKALLVQPHAAYQTDNSYICSVSSKHKEIFAIAIIDPENSASQNTIRQFREGEVVGLRLFSIPSPTISWIGAPEKAWIWHQAQKQRLVMSVCILPNELKEIGKCAEVYDEQIVVVDHCGFAPIFDQSDPISKNLLELARYPNVVLKVTTLVIDSWIQNKGSIAGLFPFLAESFGVERLVW
;
A
#
# COMPACT_ATOMS: atom_id res chain seq x y z
N HIS A 1 -44.87 -33.22 -2.49
CA HIS A 1 -43.60 -33.04 -1.77
C HIS A 1 -42.38 -33.24 -2.71
N LYS A 2 -42.31 -32.45 -3.72
CA LYS A 2 -41.11 -32.22 -4.56
C LYS A 2 -41.29 -30.78 -5.00
N TYR A 3 -40.43 -29.88 -4.56
CA TYR A 3 -40.18 -28.52 -5.05
C TYR A 3 -39.77 -27.63 -3.88
N ILE A 4 -38.60 -27.83 -3.31
CA ILE A 4 -37.77 -26.79 -2.65
C ILE A 4 -36.35 -27.36 -2.58
N ALA A 5 -35.62 -27.37 -3.67
CA ALA A 5 -34.17 -27.62 -3.69
C ALA A 5 -33.56 -27.27 -5.06
N ASP A 6 -33.89 -26.09 -5.60
CA ASP A 6 -33.14 -25.55 -6.74
C ASP A 6 -33.28 -24.04 -6.74
N GLY A 7 -32.48 -23.36 -5.93
CA GLY A 7 -32.53 -21.90 -5.86
C GLY A 7 -31.39 -21.22 -5.10
N TYR A 8 -30.38 -21.97 -4.64
CA TYR A 8 -29.11 -21.37 -4.29
C TYR A 8 -28.27 -21.29 -5.57
N SER A 9 -28.50 -20.21 -6.35
CA SER A 9 -27.52 -19.76 -7.31
C SER A 9 -26.20 -19.68 -6.56
N LYS A 10 -25.12 -20.25 -7.12
CA LYS A 10 -23.75 -20.05 -6.67
C LYS A 10 -23.57 -18.53 -6.54
N VAL A 11 -23.60 -18.01 -5.34
CA VAL A 11 -23.09 -16.68 -5.01
C VAL A 11 -21.64 -16.79 -5.44
N GLY A 12 -21.30 -16.13 -6.54
CA GLY A 12 -19.94 -16.17 -7.05
C GLY A 12 -19.02 -15.75 -5.90
N HIS A 13 -17.99 -16.56 -5.62
CA HIS A 13 -17.01 -16.21 -4.62
C HIS A 13 -16.41 -14.85 -5.02
N SER A 14 -16.69 -13.81 -4.25
CA SER A 14 -16.08 -12.50 -4.45
C SER A 14 -14.63 -12.60 -3.98
N MET A 15 -13.69 -12.29 -4.88
CA MET A 15 -12.25 -12.31 -4.59
C MET A 15 -11.93 -11.36 -3.44
N VAL A 16 -11.24 -11.86 -2.43
CA VAL A 16 -10.73 -11.09 -1.29
C VAL A 16 -9.24 -10.86 -1.45
N ILE A 17 -8.80 -9.62 -1.39
CA ILE A 17 -7.40 -9.23 -1.58
C ILE A 17 -6.92 -8.43 -0.37
N ASP A 18 -5.86 -8.93 0.31
CA ASP A 18 -5.11 -8.14 1.28
C ASP A 18 -4.16 -7.20 0.52
N THR A 19 -4.37 -5.90 0.64
CA THR A 19 -3.59 -4.91 -0.14
C THR A 19 -2.40 -4.33 0.61
N HIS A 20 -2.16 -4.74 1.88
CA HIS A 20 -1.02 -4.23 2.65
C HIS A 20 -0.43 -5.25 3.61
N LEU A 21 0.44 -6.08 3.09
CA LEU A 21 1.14 -7.13 3.82
C LEU A 21 2.62 -6.80 3.93
N HIS A 22 3.21 -7.06 5.10
CA HIS A 22 4.67 -7.11 5.28
C HIS A 22 5.09 -8.51 5.73
N LEU A 23 6.11 -9.06 5.09
CA LEU A 23 6.71 -10.35 5.44
C LEU A 23 8.20 -10.19 5.67
N ILE A 24 8.75 -11.03 6.56
CA ILE A 24 10.17 -11.06 6.88
C ILE A 24 10.72 -12.46 6.62
N GLY A 25 11.78 -12.57 5.82
CA GLY A 25 12.41 -13.85 5.49
C GLY A 25 12.97 -14.55 6.73
N SER A 26 12.78 -15.86 6.84
CA SER A 26 13.39 -16.66 7.91
C SER A 26 14.90 -16.85 7.71
N ASP A 27 15.35 -16.96 6.46
CA ASP A 27 16.77 -17.06 6.09
C ASP A 27 17.45 -15.69 6.14
N LYS A 28 18.09 -15.39 7.28
CA LYS A 28 18.76 -14.10 7.51
C LYS A 28 20.13 -14.01 6.83
N GLU A 29 20.71 -15.12 6.36
CA GLU A 29 21.95 -15.12 5.57
C GLU A 29 21.63 -14.68 4.14
N LYS A 30 20.55 -15.22 3.58
CA LYS A 30 20.10 -14.89 2.23
C LYS A 30 19.43 -13.52 2.15
N PHE A 31 18.66 -13.15 3.17
CA PHE A 31 17.90 -11.90 3.25
C PHE A 31 18.26 -11.17 4.55
N PRO A 32 19.45 -10.57 4.63
CA PRO A 32 19.92 -9.89 5.82
C PRO A 32 19.06 -8.67 6.13
N LEU A 33 18.72 -8.50 7.41
CA LEU A 33 18.00 -7.32 7.86
C LEU A 33 18.93 -6.11 7.88
N ASN A 34 18.56 -5.06 7.20
CA ASN A 34 19.16 -3.76 7.38
C ASN A 34 18.69 -3.21 8.75
N ARG A 35 19.58 -3.27 9.74
CA ARG A 35 19.26 -2.78 11.08
C ARG A 35 19.03 -1.29 11.03
N TYR A 36 17.76 -0.91 11.04
CA TYR A 36 17.34 0.44 11.38
C TYR A 36 17.01 0.43 12.88
N PRO A 37 17.88 0.97 13.76
CA PRO A 37 17.57 1.07 15.17
C PRO A 37 16.61 2.24 15.36
N HIS A 38 15.32 2.04 15.01
CA HIS A 38 14.31 3.05 15.24
C HIS A 38 13.26 2.48 16.22
N PRO A 39 12.94 3.19 17.32
CA PRO A 39 11.77 2.84 18.13
C PRO A 39 10.53 2.73 17.23
N GLY A 40 9.70 1.70 17.44
CA GLY A 40 8.52 1.43 16.63
C GLY A 40 8.72 0.41 15.51
N HIS A 41 9.92 -0.18 15.38
CA HIS A 41 10.19 -1.24 14.40
C HIS A 41 10.23 -2.65 15.03
N GLU A 42 9.76 -2.80 16.24
CA GLU A 42 9.69 -4.07 16.98
C GLU A 42 8.85 -5.12 16.24
N TRP A 43 7.90 -4.68 15.45
CA TRP A 43 7.06 -5.53 14.61
C TRP A 43 7.87 -6.37 13.61
N VAL A 44 9.06 -5.93 13.19
CA VAL A 44 9.93 -6.67 12.28
C VAL A 44 10.33 -8.03 12.87
N ALA A 45 10.52 -8.10 14.19
CA ALA A 45 10.93 -9.32 14.88
C ALA A 45 9.80 -10.37 14.98
N VAL A 46 8.54 -9.93 14.92
CA VAL A 46 7.35 -10.76 15.07
C VAL A 46 6.56 -10.95 13.77
N SER A 47 7.04 -10.35 12.67
CA SER A 47 6.39 -10.50 11.37
C SER A 47 6.52 -11.93 10.83
N PRO A 48 5.46 -12.48 10.21
CA PRO A 48 5.50 -13.80 9.61
C PRO A 48 6.43 -13.86 8.38
N ASN A 49 6.89 -15.05 8.07
CA ASN A 49 7.45 -15.36 6.75
C ASN A 49 6.35 -15.73 5.75
N SER A 50 6.73 -16.02 4.48
CA SER A 50 5.76 -16.33 3.43
C SER A 50 4.96 -17.62 3.70
N ASP A 51 5.58 -18.66 4.27
CA ASP A 51 4.90 -19.94 4.50
C ASP A 51 3.84 -19.81 5.62
N GLU A 52 4.19 -19.10 6.69
CA GLU A 52 3.28 -18.79 7.80
C GLU A 52 2.09 -17.94 7.33
N TYR A 53 2.36 -16.94 6.49
CA TYR A 53 1.31 -16.06 5.97
C TYR A 53 0.36 -16.79 5.01
N LEU A 54 0.87 -17.63 4.12
CA LEU A 54 0.03 -18.40 3.20
C LEU A 54 -0.99 -19.28 3.93
N LEU A 55 -0.60 -19.85 5.07
CA LEU A 55 -1.52 -20.60 5.92
C LEU A 55 -2.60 -19.66 6.50
N THR A 56 -2.20 -18.50 7.00
CA THR A 56 -3.11 -17.50 7.56
C THR A 56 -4.08 -17.00 6.49
N MET A 57 -3.58 -16.66 5.30
CA MET A 57 -4.33 -16.22 4.14
C MET A 57 -5.43 -17.22 3.76
N LYS A 58 -5.05 -18.52 3.65
CA LYS A 58 -6.00 -19.61 3.37
C LYS A 58 -7.08 -19.72 4.44
N ASN A 59 -6.71 -19.65 5.72
CA ASN A 59 -7.65 -19.79 6.83
C ASN A 59 -8.61 -18.57 6.93
N ALA A 60 -8.15 -17.39 6.51
CA ALA A 60 -8.94 -16.16 6.48
C ALA A 60 -9.81 -16.00 5.22
N GLY A 61 -9.69 -16.90 4.24
CA GLY A 61 -10.41 -16.78 2.96
C GLY A 61 -9.92 -15.64 2.08
N VAL A 62 -8.64 -15.26 2.22
CA VAL A 62 -7.98 -14.26 1.36
C VAL A 62 -7.41 -14.97 0.14
N ASP A 63 -7.76 -14.50 -1.05
CA ASP A 63 -7.38 -15.13 -2.32
C ASP A 63 -6.03 -14.62 -2.84
N LYS A 64 -5.74 -13.33 -2.64
CA LYS A 64 -4.52 -12.68 -3.11
C LYS A 64 -4.01 -11.66 -2.09
N ALA A 65 -2.71 -11.33 -2.19
CA ALA A 65 -2.11 -10.33 -1.33
C ALA A 65 -1.09 -9.45 -2.07
N LEU A 66 -0.99 -8.18 -1.65
CA LEU A 66 0.06 -7.26 -2.06
C LEU A 66 1.13 -7.20 -0.98
N LEU A 67 2.27 -7.81 -1.25
CA LEU A 67 3.44 -7.80 -0.38
C LEU A 67 4.20 -6.48 -0.57
N VAL A 68 3.97 -5.58 0.34
CA VAL A 68 4.58 -4.25 0.34
C VAL A 68 5.97 -4.35 0.97
N GLN A 69 6.98 -3.80 0.30
CA GLN A 69 8.36 -3.79 0.79
C GLN A 69 8.43 -3.22 2.22
N PRO A 70 8.90 -3.99 3.20
CA PRO A 70 9.06 -3.52 4.57
C PRO A 70 10.34 -2.67 4.69
N HIS A 71 10.22 -1.36 4.51
CA HIS A 71 11.36 -0.42 4.55
C HIS A 71 12.19 -0.55 5.82
N ALA A 72 11.53 -0.75 6.97
CA ALA A 72 12.21 -0.94 8.25
C ALA A 72 13.16 -2.15 8.29
N ALA A 73 12.86 -3.20 7.50
CA ALA A 73 13.65 -4.43 7.47
C ALA A 73 14.71 -4.43 6.37
N TYR A 74 14.35 -4.02 5.16
CA TYR A 74 15.17 -4.22 3.96
C TYR A 74 15.44 -2.94 3.17
N GLN A 75 14.89 -1.79 3.61
CA GLN A 75 15.02 -0.52 2.89
C GLN A 75 14.64 -0.66 1.41
N THR A 76 15.56 -0.44 0.48
CA THR A 76 15.35 -0.53 -0.96
C THR A 76 15.81 -1.88 -1.56
N ASP A 77 16.24 -2.83 -0.73
CA ASP A 77 16.56 -4.19 -1.18
C ASP A 77 15.29 -5.02 -1.32
N ASN A 78 14.76 -5.11 -2.52
CA ASN A 78 13.54 -5.83 -2.85
C ASN A 78 13.72 -7.34 -3.09
N SER A 79 14.93 -7.89 -2.85
CA SER A 79 15.24 -9.28 -3.17
C SER A 79 14.31 -10.29 -2.51
N TYR A 80 13.92 -10.05 -1.24
CA TYR A 80 13.00 -10.93 -0.54
C TYR A 80 11.58 -10.92 -1.14
N ILE A 81 10.99 -9.73 -1.33
CA ILE A 81 9.63 -9.64 -1.87
C ILE A 81 9.53 -10.18 -3.30
N CYS A 82 10.55 -9.93 -4.13
CA CYS A 82 10.63 -10.51 -5.48
C CYS A 82 10.79 -12.04 -5.43
N SER A 83 11.57 -12.57 -4.48
CA SER A 83 11.68 -14.02 -4.30
C SER A 83 10.36 -14.66 -3.86
N VAL A 84 9.55 -13.98 -3.05
CA VAL A 84 8.23 -14.46 -2.61
C VAL A 84 7.24 -14.42 -3.78
N SER A 85 7.09 -13.28 -4.45
CA SER A 85 6.13 -13.13 -5.55
C SER A 85 6.43 -14.05 -6.75
N SER A 86 7.71 -14.35 -7.01
CA SER A 86 8.07 -15.32 -8.08
C SER A 86 7.69 -16.77 -7.76
N LYS A 87 7.54 -17.11 -6.48
CA LYS A 87 7.20 -18.46 -6.02
C LYS A 87 5.70 -18.68 -5.79
N HIS A 88 4.99 -17.61 -5.42
CA HIS A 88 3.60 -17.68 -4.96
C HIS A 88 2.73 -16.78 -5.84
N LYS A 89 1.93 -17.41 -6.70
CA LYS A 89 1.06 -16.73 -7.68
C LYS A 89 -0.06 -15.89 -7.06
N GLU A 90 -0.31 -16.10 -5.78
CA GLU A 90 -1.29 -15.36 -4.98
C GLU A 90 -0.71 -14.07 -4.41
N ILE A 91 0.63 -13.90 -4.41
CA ILE A 91 1.32 -12.78 -3.79
C ILE A 91 2.02 -11.94 -4.86
N PHE A 92 1.74 -10.65 -4.88
CA PHE A 92 2.32 -9.66 -5.78
C PHE A 92 3.12 -8.64 -5.01
N ALA A 93 4.28 -8.22 -5.53
CA ALA A 93 5.17 -7.31 -4.82
C ALA A 93 4.88 -5.84 -5.15
N ILE A 94 4.99 -4.99 -4.12
CA ILE A 94 5.08 -3.52 -4.23
C ILE A 94 6.48 -3.13 -3.75
N ALA A 95 7.34 -2.72 -4.68
CA ALA A 95 8.76 -2.47 -4.44
C ALA A 95 9.05 -1.03 -4.00
N ILE A 96 10.09 -0.83 -3.19
CA ILE A 96 10.65 0.50 -2.89
C ILE A 96 11.92 0.69 -3.71
N ILE A 97 12.09 1.87 -4.28
CA ILE A 97 13.30 2.28 -4.99
C ILE A 97 13.98 3.45 -4.26
N ASP A 98 15.29 3.55 -4.43
CA ASP A 98 16.04 4.73 -4.01
C ASP A 98 15.97 5.80 -5.12
N PRO A 99 15.30 6.94 -4.88
CA PRO A 99 15.16 8.00 -5.89
C PRO A 99 16.48 8.70 -6.22
N GLU A 100 17.49 8.59 -5.37
CA GLU A 100 18.81 9.20 -5.57
C GLU A 100 19.79 8.27 -6.29
N ASN A 101 19.49 6.98 -6.36
CA ASN A 101 20.36 6.01 -7.00
C ASN A 101 20.02 5.89 -8.50
N SER A 102 20.98 6.25 -9.35
CA SER A 102 20.82 6.15 -10.82
C SER A 102 20.54 4.72 -11.31
N ALA A 103 20.97 3.69 -10.56
CA ALA A 103 20.68 2.29 -10.88
C ALA A 103 19.21 1.93 -10.72
N SER A 104 18.42 2.69 -9.97
CA SER A 104 17.00 2.42 -9.71
C SER A 104 16.16 2.34 -11.00
N GLN A 105 16.50 3.11 -12.03
CA GLN A 105 15.84 2.99 -13.33
C GLN A 105 16.01 1.61 -13.96
N ASN A 106 17.21 1.04 -13.84
CA ASN A 106 17.48 -0.32 -14.34
C ASN A 106 16.77 -1.36 -13.47
N THR A 107 16.75 -1.16 -12.16
CA THR A 107 16.01 -2.03 -11.24
C THR A 107 14.53 -2.12 -11.62
N ILE A 108 13.87 -0.98 -11.86
CA ILE A 108 12.47 -0.97 -12.30
C ILE A 108 12.28 -1.73 -13.60
N ARG A 109 13.18 -1.56 -14.59
CA ARG A 109 13.10 -2.26 -15.87
C ARG A 109 13.28 -3.77 -15.78
N GLN A 110 13.92 -4.25 -14.72
CA GLN A 110 14.15 -5.68 -14.48
C GLN A 110 13.01 -6.36 -13.72
N PHE A 111 12.06 -5.61 -13.20
CA PHE A 111 10.88 -6.20 -12.58
C PHE A 111 10.10 -7.01 -13.59
N ARG A 112 9.79 -8.23 -13.22
CA ARG A 112 8.99 -9.12 -14.07
C ARG A 112 7.53 -8.70 -14.04
N GLU A 113 6.93 -8.64 -15.21
CA GLU A 113 5.51 -8.38 -15.34
C GLU A 113 4.70 -9.44 -14.56
N GLY A 114 3.74 -8.96 -13.75
CA GLY A 114 2.88 -9.80 -12.94
C GLY A 114 3.47 -10.26 -11.60
N GLU A 115 4.77 -10.04 -11.32
CA GLU A 115 5.37 -10.31 -10.01
C GLU A 115 5.46 -9.03 -9.16
N VAL A 116 6.01 -7.95 -9.76
CA VAL A 116 6.00 -6.61 -9.15
C VAL A 116 4.92 -5.80 -9.85
N VAL A 117 3.92 -5.35 -9.10
CA VAL A 117 2.74 -4.65 -9.63
C VAL A 117 2.69 -3.18 -9.24
N GLY A 118 3.62 -2.72 -8.40
CA GLY A 118 3.67 -1.32 -8.00
C GLY A 118 4.99 -0.88 -7.42
N LEU A 119 5.16 0.44 -7.37
CA LEU A 119 6.24 1.10 -6.66
C LEU A 119 5.68 1.80 -5.43
N ARG A 120 6.37 1.69 -4.31
CA ARG A 120 6.10 2.44 -3.10
C ARG A 120 7.07 3.60 -2.97
N LEU A 121 6.57 4.81 -3.07
CA LEU A 121 7.33 6.01 -2.75
C LEU A 121 7.27 6.23 -1.24
N PHE A 122 8.43 6.09 -0.60
CA PHE A 122 8.54 6.15 0.86
C PHE A 122 9.33 7.38 1.27
N SER A 123 8.64 8.37 1.86
CA SER A 123 9.25 9.64 2.24
C SER A 123 9.49 9.80 3.74
N ILE A 124 9.24 8.76 4.54
CA ILE A 124 9.37 8.81 6.00
C ILE A 124 10.72 8.22 6.46
N PRO A 125 11.49 8.89 7.30
CA PRO A 125 11.35 10.27 7.75
C PRO A 125 11.64 11.26 6.63
N SER A 126 10.73 12.19 6.41
CA SER A 126 10.86 13.13 5.31
C SER A 126 11.93 14.17 5.60
N PRO A 127 12.74 14.55 4.59
CA PRO A 127 13.39 15.83 4.58
C PRO A 127 12.32 16.96 4.61
N THR A 128 12.76 18.17 4.89
CA THR A 128 11.89 19.35 4.98
C THR A 128 11.11 19.65 3.70
N ILE A 129 11.47 19.05 2.57
CA ILE A 129 10.83 19.23 1.27
C ILE A 129 10.49 17.85 0.71
N SER A 130 9.23 17.67 0.27
CA SER A 130 8.81 16.46 -0.44
C SER A 130 9.56 16.34 -1.77
N TRP A 131 10.14 15.16 -2.01
CA TRP A 131 10.79 14.85 -3.28
C TRP A 131 9.85 14.20 -4.30
N ILE A 132 8.68 13.75 -3.87
CA ILE A 132 7.78 12.90 -4.67
C ILE A 132 7.29 13.60 -5.92
N GLY A 133 6.96 14.89 -5.82
CA GLY A 133 6.54 15.73 -6.94
C GLY A 133 7.67 16.54 -7.59
N ALA A 134 8.92 16.36 -7.17
CA ALA A 134 10.04 17.11 -7.69
C ALA A 134 10.27 16.81 -9.19
N PRO A 135 10.45 17.85 -10.04
CA PRO A 135 10.60 17.65 -11.49
C PRO A 135 11.72 16.70 -11.88
N GLU A 136 12.83 16.69 -11.15
CA GLU A 136 13.96 15.78 -11.35
C GLU A 136 13.65 14.33 -11.02
N LYS A 137 12.53 14.06 -10.32
CA LYS A 137 12.04 12.71 -9.99
C LYS A 137 10.89 12.26 -10.89
N ALA A 138 10.46 13.08 -11.83
CA ALA A 138 9.38 12.75 -12.79
C ALA A 138 9.63 11.44 -13.56
N TRP A 139 10.90 11.05 -13.72
CA TRP A 139 11.29 9.80 -14.36
C TRP A 139 10.70 8.56 -13.67
N ILE A 140 10.46 8.62 -12.36
CA ILE A 140 9.87 7.50 -11.57
C ILE A 140 8.44 7.28 -12.02
N TRP A 141 7.65 8.37 -12.10
CA TRP A 141 6.27 8.34 -12.57
C TRP A 141 6.15 7.83 -14.01
N HIS A 142 7.01 8.34 -14.90
CA HIS A 142 7.04 7.88 -16.30
C HIS A 142 7.42 6.40 -16.44
N GLN A 143 8.37 5.91 -15.63
CA GLN A 143 8.72 4.48 -15.65
C GLN A 143 7.57 3.63 -15.11
N ALA A 144 6.90 4.06 -14.05
CA ALA A 144 5.73 3.37 -13.52
C ALA A 144 4.60 3.28 -14.55
N GLN A 145 4.27 4.38 -15.22
CA GLN A 145 3.27 4.39 -16.30
C GLN A 145 3.65 3.44 -17.43
N LYS A 146 4.90 3.50 -17.90
CA LYS A 146 5.39 2.65 -18.97
C LYS A 146 5.25 1.16 -18.68
N GLN A 147 5.41 0.77 -17.41
CA GLN A 147 5.32 -0.61 -16.96
C GLN A 147 3.98 -0.95 -16.29
N ARG A 148 3.02 -0.02 -16.30
CA ARG A 148 1.70 -0.20 -15.69
C ARG A 148 1.77 -0.56 -14.20
N LEU A 149 2.74 0.01 -13.49
CA LEU A 149 2.90 -0.18 -12.06
C LEU A 149 2.02 0.81 -11.30
N VAL A 150 1.36 0.35 -10.25
CA VAL A 150 0.62 1.23 -9.32
C VAL A 150 1.61 2.05 -8.50
N MET A 151 1.28 3.30 -8.20
CA MET A 151 2.08 4.16 -7.32
C MET A 151 1.47 4.17 -5.92
N SER A 152 2.09 3.43 -4.99
CA SER A 152 1.74 3.50 -3.56
C SER A 152 2.60 4.57 -2.90
N VAL A 153 2.00 5.46 -2.10
CA VAL A 153 2.72 6.56 -1.45
C VAL A 153 2.59 6.44 0.07
N CYS A 154 3.73 6.28 0.75
CA CYS A 154 3.83 6.31 2.20
C CYS A 154 4.52 7.60 2.61
N ILE A 155 3.73 8.58 2.97
CA ILE A 155 4.11 10.00 3.09
C ILE A 155 3.75 10.55 4.47
N LEU A 156 4.34 11.70 4.81
CA LEU A 156 3.89 12.49 5.94
C LEU A 156 2.62 13.29 5.58
N PRO A 157 1.76 13.60 6.56
CA PRO A 157 0.49 14.28 6.32
C PRO A 157 0.58 15.62 5.58
N ASN A 158 1.68 16.35 5.77
CA ASN A 158 1.93 17.64 5.11
C ASN A 158 2.20 17.52 3.59
N GLU A 159 2.46 16.31 3.09
CA GLU A 159 2.74 16.05 1.67
C GLU A 159 1.47 15.76 0.85
N LEU A 160 0.30 15.62 1.48
CA LEU A 160 -0.96 15.28 0.79
C LEU A 160 -1.30 16.20 -0.38
N LYS A 161 -1.02 17.51 -0.25
CA LYS A 161 -1.24 18.47 -1.35
C LYS A 161 -0.35 18.19 -2.55
N GLU A 162 0.88 17.75 -2.31
CA GLU A 162 1.82 17.39 -3.38
C GLU A 162 1.35 16.13 -4.13
N ILE A 163 0.80 15.16 -3.39
CA ILE A 163 0.18 13.98 -4.01
C ILE A 163 -0.99 14.39 -4.92
N GLY A 164 -1.80 15.36 -4.51
CA GLY A 164 -2.87 15.89 -5.37
C GLY A 164 -2.36 16.44 -6.69
N LYS A 165 -1.26 17.22 -6.66
CA LYS A 165 -0.62 17.72 -7.89
C LYS A 165 -0.07 16.59 -8.77
N CYS A 166 0.57 15.58 -8.16
CA CYS A 166 1.04 14.41 -8.91
C CYS A 166 -0.13 13.65 -9.55
N ALA A 167 -1.23 13.44 -8.82
CA ALA A 167 -2.42 12.77 -9.34
C ALA A 167 -3.07 13.53 -10.50
N GLU A 168 -3.00 14.86 -10.50
CA GLU A 168 -3.50 15.71 -11.60
C GLU A 168 -2.60 15.61 -12.84
N VAL A 169 -1.27 15.63 -12.65
CA VAL A 169 -0.29 15.55 -13.75
C VAL A 169 -0.26 14.15 -14.38
N TYR A 170 -0.40 13.12 -13.56
CA TYR A 170 -0.34 11.70 -13.97
C TYR A 170 -1.72 11.05 -13.82
N ASP A 171 -2.73 11.58 -14.48
CA ASP A 171 -4.15 11.24 -14.31
C ASP A 171 -4.52 9.81 -14.70
N GLU A 172 -3.74 9.17 -15.57
CA GLU A 172 -3.87 7.73 -15.90
C GLU A 172 -3.19 6.81 -14.87
N GLN A 173 -2.40 7.37 -13.93
CA GLN A 173 -1.66 6.62 -12.95
C GLN A 173 -2.49 6.38 -11.69
N ILE A 174 -2.73 5.13 -11.31
CA ILE A 174 -3.36 4.83 -10.01
C ILE A 174 -2.38 5.20 -8.90
N VAL A 175 -2.82 6.08 -8.00
CA VAL A 175 -2.08 6.55 -6.83
C VAL A 175 -2.77 6.04 -5.57
N VAL A 176 -2.10 5.18 -4.82
CA VAL A 176 -2.62 4.60 -3.58
C VAL A 176 -1.98 5.29 -2.39
N VAL A 177 -2.78 5.95 -1.56
CA VAL A 177 -2.30 6.64 -0.37
C VAL A 177 -2.31 5.68 0.82
N ASP A 178 -1.13 5.21 1.21
CA ASP A 178 -0.96 4.29 2.34
C ASP A 178 -1.42 4.95 3.65
N HIS A 179 -2.15 4.21 4.48
CA HIS A 179 -2.59 4.62 5.82
C HIS A 179 -3.37 5.95 5.82
N CYS A 180 -4.12 6.26 4.73
CA CYS A 180 -4.78 7.56 4.54
C CYS A 180 -3.82 8.76 4.76
N GLY A 181 -2.53 8.61 4.40
CA GLY A 181 -1.51 9.65 4.59
C GLY A 181 -1.30 10.06 6.04
N PHE A 182 -1.60 9.17 7.00
CA PHE A 182 -1.57 9.44 8.45
C PHE A 182 -2.37 10.69 8.87
N ALA A 183 -3.36 11.09 8.08
CA ALA A 183 -4.22 12.22 8.39
C ALA A 183 -5.09 11.92 9.64
N PRO A 184 -5.32 12.90 10.54
CA PRO A 184 -6.17 12.74 11.71
C PRO A 184 -7.66 12.77 11.31
N ILE A 185 -8.11 11.80 10.51
CA ILE A 185 -9.45 11.78 9.88
C ILE A 185 -10.61 11.79 10.88
N PHE A 186 -10.34 11.48 12.14
CA PHE A 186 -11.31 11.61 13.23
C PHE A 186 -11.64 13.08 13.55
N ASP A 187 -10.79 14.04 13.17
CA ASP A 187 -11.00 15.48 13.29
C ASP A 187 -11.18 16.11 11.91
N GLN A 188 -12.44 16.30 11.51
CA GLN A 188 -12.78 16.91 10.23
C GLN A 188 -12.47 18.41 10.15
N SER A 189 -12.22 19.06 11.29
CA SER A 189 -11.82 20.49 11.34
C SER A 189 -10.33 20.67 11.04
N ASP A 190 -9.53 19.63 11.23
CA ASP A 190 -8.09 19.63 11.00
C ASP A 190 -7.76 19.92 9.51
N PRO A 191 -6.86 20.85 9.22
CA PRO A 191 -6.47 21.19 7.85
C PRO A 191 -5.89 20.01 7.07
N ILE A 192 -5.22 19.06 7.74
CA ILE A 192 -4.65 17.86 7.12
C ILE A 192 -5.75 16.90 6.69
N SER A 193 -6.79 16.72 7.54
CA SER A 193 -7.95 15.92 7.19
C SER A 193 -8.67 16.49 5.96
N LYS A 194 -8.80 17.80 5.88
CA LYS A 194 -9.34 18.48 4.69
C LYS A 194 -8.48 18.23 3.45
N ASN A 195 -7.14 18.31 3.58
CA ASN A 195 -6.23 18.03 2.46
C ASN A 195 -6.37 16.58 1.97
N LEU A 196 -6.57 15.62 2.87
CA LEU A 196 -6.86 14.23 2.47
C LEU A 196 -8.17 14.14 1.69
N LEU A 197 -9.26 14.74 2.21
CA LEU A 197 -10.56 14.70 1.56
C LEU A 197 -10.59 15.41 0.20
N GLU A 198 -9.77 16.46 0.03
CA GLU A 198 -9.59 17.12 -1.27
C GLU A 198 -9.01 16.18 -2.34
N LEU A 199 -8.28 15.13 -1.97
CA LEU A 199 -7.80 14.14 -2.91
C LEU A 199 -8.92 13.36 -3.60
N ALA A 200 -10.12 13.35 -3.02
CA ALA A 200 -11.29 12.67 -3.61
C ALA A 200 -11.68 13.23 -5.00
N ARG A 201 -11.30 14.48 -5.30
CA ARG A 201 -11.53 15.10 -6.63
C ARG A 201 -10.73 14.44 -7.76
N TYR A 202 -9.68 13.69 -7.44
CA TYR A 202 -8.86 12.97 -8.41
C TYR A 202 -9.33 11.52 -8.50
N PRO A 203 -9.92 11.08 -9.64
CA PRO A 203 -10.52 9.75 -9.75
C PRO A 203 -9.49 8.61 -9.68
N ASN A 204 -8.24 8.90 -9.95
CA ASN A 204 -7.12 7.98 -9.90
C ASN A 204 -6.49 7.81 -8.50
N VAL A 205 -7.00 8.51 -7.47
CA VAL A 205 -6.54 8.37 -6.08
C VAL A 205 -7.39 7.36 -5.33
N VAL A 206 -6.73 6.41 -4.69
CA VAL A 206 -7.29 5.33 -3.87
C VAL A 206 -6.73 5.45 -2.45
N LEU A 207 -7.55 5.27 -1.43
CA LEU A 207 -7.11 5.26 -0.04
C LEU A 207 -6.92 3.83 0.47
N LYS A 208 -5.80 3.59 1.15
CA LYS A 208 -5.56 2.35 1.87
C LYS A 208 -5.91 2.55 3.35
N VAL A 209 -6.99 1.88 3.77
CA VAL A 209 -7.53 1.94 5.13
C VAL A 209 -6.96 0.77 5.93
N THR A 210 -5.83 0.96 6.57
CA THR A 210 -5.12 -0.07 7.33
C THR A 210 -5.52 -0.10 8.80
N THR A 211 -5.04 -1.10 9.55
CA THR A 211 -5.23 -1.18 11.01
C THR A 211 -4.81 0.09 11.72
N LEU A 212 -3.74 0.76 11.30
CA LEU A 212 -3.30 2.05 11.87
C LEU A 212 -4.38 3.13 11.78
N VAL A 213 -5.10 3.18 10.67
CA VAL A 213 -6.22 4.13 10.47
C VAL A 213 -7.39 3.77 11.37
N ILE A 214 -7.73 2.47 11.42
CA ILE A 214 -8.83 1.96 12.24
C ILE A 214 -8.57 2.21 13.72
N ASP A 215 -7.38 1.86 14.20
CA ASP A 215 -7.00 2.03 15.60
C ASP A 215 -7.02 3.51 16.00
N SER A 216 -6.46 4.38 15.15
CA SER A 216 -6.51 5.83 15.38
C SER A 216 -7.95 6.35 15.44
N TRP A 217 -8.83 5.88 14.55
CA TRP A 217 -10.23 6.25 14.58
C TRP A 217 -10.94 5.76 15.85
N ILE A 218 -10.77 4.48 16.23
CA ILE A 218 -11.39 3.89 17.42
C ILE A 218 -10.93 4.61 18.68
N GLN A 219 -9.64 4.90 18.81
CA GLN A 219 -9.07 5.62 19.97
C GLN A 219 -9.72 6.99 20.18
N ASN A 220 -10.12 7.67 19.11
CA ASN A 220 -10.67 9.02 19.16
C ASN A 220 -12.21 9.07 19.11
N LYS A 221 -12.87 8.08 18.51
CA LYS A 221 -14.34 8.02 18.36
C LYS A 221 -15.01 6.92 19.19
N GLY A 222 -14.22 6.04 19.83
CA GLY A 222 -14.71 4.95 20.68
C GLY A 222 -15.32 3.75 19.93
N SER A 223 -15.46 3.82 18.60
CA SER A 223 -16.07 2.76 17.78
C SER A 223 -15.62 2.88 16.33
N ILE A 224 -15.52 1.75 15.63
CA ILE A 224 -15.26 1.72 14.18
C ILE A 224 -16.45 2.27 13.35
N ALA A 225 -17.63 2.31 13.94
CA ALA A 225 -18.82 2.82 13.27
C ALA A 225 -18.58 4.25 12.74
N GLY A 226 -18.97 4.49 11.50
CA GLY A 226 -18.81 5.79 10.85
C GLY A 226 -17.51 5.99 10.07
N LEU A 227 -16.44 5.22 10.31
CA LEU A 227 -15.17 5.36 9.56
C LEU A 227 -15.38 5.14 8.05
N PHE A 228 -15.89 3.95 7.69
CA PHE A 228 -16.07 3.62 6.27
C PHE A 228 -17.16 4.45 5.60
N PRO A 229 -18.34 4.69 6.19
CA PRO A 229 -19.30 5.63 5.63
C PRO A 229 -18.74 7.03 5.40
N PHE A 230 -17.94 7.55 6.36
CA PHE A 230 -17.30 8.86 6.24
C PHE A 230 -16.34 8.94 5.04
N LEU A 231 -15.46 7.94 4.88
CA LEU A 231 -14.52 7.92 3.76
C LEU A 231 -15.24 7.65 2.43
N ALA A 232 -16.25 6.78 2.42
CA ALA A 232 -17.01 6.43 1.23
C ALA A 232 -17.87 7.58 0.70
N GLU A 233 -18.33 8.49 1.57
CA GLU A 233 -19.04 9.70 1.16
C GLU A 233 -18.19 10.57 0.22
N SER A 234 -16.90 10.65 0.47
CA SER A 234 -15.98 11.48 -0.33
C SER A 234 -15.36 10.72 -1.50
N PHE A 235 -14.88 9.48 -1.27
CA PHE A 235 -14.11 8.73 -2.25
C PHE A 235 -14.91 7.70 -3.05
N GLY A 236 -16.11 7.29 -2.57
CA GLY A 236 -16.77 6.09 -3.05
C GLY A 236 -16.12 4.81 -2.49
N VAL A 237 -16.91 3.74 -2.38
CA VAL A 237 -16.43 2.45 -1.81
C VAL A 237 -15.38 1.78 -2.69
N GLU A 238 -15.43 1.99 -3.98
CA GLU A 238 -14.53 1.43 -4.99
C GLU A 238 -13.10 1.97 -4.92
N ARG A 239 -12.90 3.09 -4.20
CA ARG A 239 -11.59 3.70 -4.00
C ARG A 239 -11.08 3.56 -2.55
N LEU A 240 -11.67 2.68 -1.78
CA LEU A 240 -11.21 2.30 -0.45
C LEU A 240 -10.70 0.87 -0.50
N VAL A 241 -9.44 0.65 -0.15
CA VAL A 241 -8.82 -0.67 -0.11
C VAL A 241 -8.22 -0.96 1.26
N TRP A 242 -8.16 -2.24 1.59
CA TRP A 242 -7.64 -2.74 2.87
C TRP A 242 -6.28 -3.40 2.69
#